data_3c95ae2a7418492f9f4e12d595ed9109
#
_entry.id   3c95ae2a7418492f9f4e12d595ed9109
#
_cell.length_a   1.000
_cell.length_b   1.000
_cell.length_c   1.000
_cell.angle_alpha   90.00
_cell.angle_beta   90.00
_cell.angle_gamma   90.00
#
_symmetry.space_group_name_H-M   'P 1'
#
loop_
_entity.id
_entity.type
_entity.pdbx_description
1 polymer ?
#
loop_
_entity_poly.entity_id
_entity_poly.type
_entity_poly.pdbx_seq_one_letter_code
_entity_poly.pdbx_strand_id
1 'polypeptide(L)'
;PFHWDSLILATGASCFVPPIPGADGANVVAVRTFGDVARVREIAKTAKNAAVIGGGVLGLEAASSLAEAGLSVTVLEHGDQLMKRQIDAQAAQHLESAMAGKGVKLLKNADSARIDASGVTLVDGRRIPAELVIVSAGVRANIRLAKDAGIAAERHITVDDHMRTNLPDVYAAGDCASMGVSYALWTEAADMGRIAGINAAGGDAAYQALPRPLIFHGFGTALFAFGDTGRQANIAYEIGEMPGARYYSAGGKLVGAVLTGDIRRMEEVTNLILQA
;
A
#
# COMPACT_ATOMS: atom_id res chain seq x y z
N PRO A 1 -1.87 16.04 -33.41
CA PRO A 1 -1.40 14.65 -33.35
C PRO A 1 0.12 14.63 -33.27
N PHE A 2 0.66 13.73 -32.45
CA PHE A 2 2.11 13.47 -32.43
C PHE A 2 2.36 12.16 -33.15
N HIS A 3 3.42 12.09 -33.94
CA HIS A 3 3.91 10.85 -34.52
C HIS A 3 5.00 10.30 -33.62
N TRP A 4 5.04 9.01 -33.47
CA TRP A 4 5.97 8.29 -32.61
C TRP A 4 6.34 6.93 -33.27
N ASP A 5 7.53 6.43 -33.02
CA ASP A 5 7.97 5.09 -33.44
C ASP A 5 7.69 4.07 -32.32
N SER A 6 7.79 4.50 -31.06
CA SER A 6 7.46 3.70 -29.89
C SER A 6 6.74 4.56 -28.85
N LEU A 7 5.80 3.94 -28.09
CA LEU A 7 5.01 4.61 -27.06
C LEU A 7 5.13 3.87 -25.73
N ILE A 8 5.38 4.60 -24.64
CA ILE A 8 5.35 4.05 -23.28
C ILE A 8 4.18 4.69 -22.51
N LEU A 9 3.27 3.86 -22.02
CA LEU A 9 2.21 4.29 -21.11
C LEU A 9 2.70 4.19 -19.66
N ALA A 10 2.81 5.34 -18.99
CA ALA A 10 3.22 5.45 -17.60
C ALA A 10 2.20 6.29 -16.80
N THR A 11 0.92 5.96 -16.95
CA THR A 11 -0.21 6.73 -16.43
C THR A 11 -0.40 6.59 -14.91
N GLY A 12 0.34 5.68 -14.27
CA GLY A 12 0.33 5.49 -12.83
C GLY A 12 -0.99 5.00 -12.27
N ALA A 13 -1.27 5.37 -11.02
CA ALA A 13 -2.49 5.01 -10.30
C ALA A 13 -3.05 6.21 -9.53
N SER A 14 -4.35 6.20 -9.29
CA SER A 14 -5.05 7.17 -8.45
C SER A 14 -5.50 6.55 -7.15
N CYS A 15 -5.62 7.34 -6.08
CA CYS A 15 -6.21 6.87 -4.83
C CYS A 15 -7.62 6.33 -5.09
N PHE A 16 -7.91 5.18 -4.52
CA PHE A 16 -9.27 4.68 -4.48
C PHE A 16 -10.00 5.33 -3.30
N VAL A 17 -11.01 6.10 -3.62
CA VAL A 17 -11.96 6.62 -2.62
C VAL A 17 -13.22 5.78 -2.72
N PRO A 18 -13.57 5.00 -1.69
CA PRO A 18 -14.82 4.25 -1.67
C PRO A 18 -16.03 5.18 -1.86
N PRO A 19 -17.14 4.69 -2.44
CA PRO A 19 -18.34 5.49 -2.69
C PRO A 19 -19.12 5.73 -1.37
N ILE A 20 -18.49 6.40 -0.43
CA ILE A 20 -19.06 6.79 0.85
C ILE A 20 -19.67 8.18 0.68
N PRO A 21 -20.98 8.38 0.95
CA PRO A 21 -21.59 9.70 0.94
C PRO A 21 -20.79 10.72 1.76
N GLY A 22 -20.39 11.84 1.14
CA GLY A 22 -19.56 12.88 1.75
C GLY A 22 -18.05 12.65 1.65
N ALA A 23 -17.58 11.62 0.94
CA ALA A 23 -16.15 11.38 0.71
C ALA A 23 -15.48 12.45 -0.19
N ASP A 24 -16.24 13.32 -0.81
CA ASP A 24 -15.82 14.49 -1.57
C ASP A 24 -15.78 15.79 -0.72
N GLY A 25 -16.02 15.68 0.58
CA GLY A 25 -16.07 16.81 1.51
C GLY A 25 -14.76 17.58 1.61
N ALA A 26 -14.85 18.86 1.99
CA ALA A 26 -13.68 19.72 2.13
C ALA A 26 -12.67 19.26 3.19
N ASN A 27 -13.12 18.49 4.16
CA ASN A 27 -12.31 17.90 5.23
C ASN A 27 -11.78 16.48 4.90
N VAL A 28 -12.04 15.96 3.70
CA VAL A 28 -11.62 14.62 3.29
C VAL A 28 -10.44 14.71 2.33
N VAL A 29 -9.39 13.94 2.58
CA VAL A 29 -8.19 13.92 1.75
C VAL A 29 -7.74 12.47 1.50
N ALA A 30 -7.54 12.11 0.24
CA ALA A 30 -6.80 10.92 -0.15
C ALA A 30 -5.41 11.34 -0.60
N VAL A 31 -4.36 10.93 0.14
CA VAL A 31 -3.01 11.48 -0.03
C VAL A 31 -2.28 10.77 -1.17
N ARG A 32 -1.89 11.52 -2.20
CA ARG A 32 -1.07 11.04 -3.33
C ARG A 32 0.00 12.06 -3.77
N THR A 33 -0.27 13.33 -3.62
CA THR A 33 0.57 14.43 -4.12
C THR A 33 1.05 15.34 -3.00
N PHE A 34 2.06 16.16 -3.27
CA PHE A 34 2.48 17.22 -2.34
C PHE A 34 1.35 18.20 -2.00
N GLY A 35 0.46 18.47 -2.97
CA GLY A 35 -0.72 19.30 -2.76
C GLY A 35 -1.67 18.71 -1.70
N ASP A 36 -1.86 17.38 -1.71
CA ASP A 36 -2.67 16.70 -0.72
C ASP A 36 -2.04 16.80 0.68
N VAL A 37 -0.72 16.64 0.78
CA VAL A 37 0.01 16.81 2.05
C VAL A 37 -0.12 18.24 2.57
N ALA A 38 -0.03 19.25 1.69
CA ALA A 38 -0.22 20.65 2.07
C ALA A 38 -1.64 20.89 2.59
N ARG A 39 -2.66 20.29 1.94
CA ARG A 39 -4.07 20.37 2.39
C ARG A 39 -4.28 19.69 3.74
N VAL A 40 -3.70 18.51 3.96
CA VAL A 40 -3.74 17.81 5.26
C VAL A 40 -3.16 18.71 6.35
N ARG A 41 -1.98 19.31 6.11
CA ARG A 41 -1.31 20.22 7.06
C ARG A 41 -2.15 21.43 7.37
N GLU A 42 -2.83 22.01 6.38
CA GLU A 42 -3.68 23.19 6.59
C GLU A 42 -4.88 22.85 7.47
N ILE A 43 -5.59 21.75 7.20
CA ILE A 43 -6.73 21.32 8.01
C ILE A 43 -6.27 20.96 9.43
N ALA A 44 -5.13 20.27 9.56
CA ALA A 44 -4.58 19.86 10.86
C ALA A 44 -4.22 21.00 11.80
N LYS A 45 -4.01 22.25 11.31
CA LYS A 45 -3.76 23.42 12.16
C LYS A 45 -4.92 23.73 13.12
N THR A 46 -6.15 23.42 12.74
CA THR A 46 -7.37 23.72 13.49
C THR A 46 -8.13 22.48 13.95
N ALA A 47 -7.90 21.34 13.31
CA ALA A 47 -8.51 20.08 13.68
C ALA A 47 -7.99 19.58 15.04
N LYS A 48 -8.88 18.99 15.83
CA LYS A 48 -8.55 18.30 17.08
C LYS A 48 -8.60 16.78 16.91
N ASN A 49 -9.49 16.31 16.04
CA ASN A 49 -9.75 14.90 15.82
C ASN A 49 -9.53 14.57 14.35
N ALA A 50 -8.93 13.42 14.09
CA ALA A 50 -8.80 12.88 12.76
C ALA A 50 -9.29 11.43 12.70
N ALA A 51 -9.93 11.06 11.59
CA ALA A 51 -10.22 9.68 11.24
C ALA A 51 -9.37 9.25 10.05
N VAL A 52 -8.83 8.05 10.09
CA VAL A 52 -8.11 7.43 8.97
C VAL A 52 -8.88 6.19 8.53
N ILE A 53 -9.41 6.19 7.33
CA ILE A 53 -10.16 5.07 6.74
C ILE A 53 -9.16 4.21 5.98
N GLY A 54 -8.82 3.05 6.56
CA GLY A 54 -7.89 2.06 6.05
C GLY A 54 -6.67 1.86 6.94
N GLY A 55 -6.46 0.63 7.41
CA GLY A 55 -5.35 0.18 8.26
C GLY A 55 -4.20 -0.45 7.48
N GLY A 56 -3.96 -0.01 6.25
CA GLY A 56 -2.78 -0.34 5.46
C GLY A 56 -1.58 0.55 5.80
N VAL A 57 -0.41 0.30 5.18
CA VAL A 57 0.86 1.02 5.45
C VAL A 57 0.68 2.53 5.45
N LEU A 58 0.21 3.09 4.34
CA LEU A 58 0.07 4.54 4.17
C LEU A 58 -0.94 5.17 5.14
N GLY A 59 -2.03 4.44 5.46
CA GLY A 59 -3.00 4.89 6.45
C GLY A 59 -2.41 4.95 7.86
N LEU A 60 -1.63 3.94 8.23
CA LEU A 60 -0.96 3.88 9.53
C LEU A 60 0.16 4.92 9.66
N GLU A 61 0.93 5.17 8.60
CA GLU A 61 1.94 6.24 8.57
C GLU A 61 1.28 7.63 8.71
N ALA A 62 0.16 7.85 8.01
CA ALA A 62 -0.62 9.08 8.16
C ALA A 62 -1.17 9.22 9.59
N ALA A 63 -1.71 8.15 10.17
CA ALA A 63 -2.22 8.14 11.55
C ALA A 63 -1.12 8.44 12.57
N SER A 64 0.10 7.88 12.39
CA SER A 64 1.26 8.18 13.24
C SER A 64 1.63 9.66 13.16
N SER A 65 1.77 10.18 11.94
CA SER A 65 2.14 11.58 11.72
C SER A 65 1.11 12.56 12.30
N LEU A 66 -0.19 12.26 12.18
CA LEU A 66 -1.25 13.09 12.75
C LEU A 66 -1.27 13.03 14.28
N ALA A 67 -1.01 11.87 14.87
CA ALA A 67 -0.90 11.73 16.32
C ALA A 67 0.33 12.48 16.86
N GLU A 68 1.47 12.43 16.18
CA GLU A 68 2.68 13.20 16.49
C GLU A 68 2.44 14.72 16.37
N ALA A 69 1.56 15.12 15.46
CA ALA A 69 1.11 16.51 15.35
C ALA A 69 0.10 16.93 16.44
N GLY A 70 -0.27 16.03 17.36
CA GLY A 70 -1.12 16.30 18.51
C GLY A 70 -2.62 16.11 18.29
N LEU A 71 -3.06 15.51 17.18
CA LEU A 71 -4.46 15.19 16.94
C LEU A 71 -4.87 13.91 17.68
N SER A 72 -6.13 13.85 18.12
CA SER A 72 -6.76 12.60 18.55
C SER A 72 -7.15 11.79 17.31
N VAL A 73 -6.45 10.67 17.08
CA VAL A 73 -6.60 9.89 15.84
C VAL A 73 -7.38 8.61 16.09
N THR A 74 -8.33 8.30 15.20
CA THR A 74 -9.01 7.01 15.13
C THR A 74 -8.79 6.38 13.76
N VAL A 75 -8.23 5.17 13.72
CA VAL A 75 -8.10 4.36 12.51
C VAL A 75 -9.33 3.46 12.39
N LEU A 76 -9.96 3.49 11.22
CA LEU A 76 -11.13 2.69 10.85
C LEU A 76 -10.68 1.64 9.82
N GLU A 77 -10.59 0.38 10.22
CA GLU A 77 -10.21 -0.72 9.36
C GLU A 77 -11.44 -1.58 9.06
N HIS A 78 -11.73 -1.77 7.77
CA HIS A 78 -12.82 -2.62 7.29
C HIS A 78 -12.64 -4.08 7.71
N GLY A 79 -11.40 -4.58 7.67
CA GLY A 79 -11.08 -5.95 8.06
C GLY A 79 -10.93 -6.15 9.56
N ASP A 80 -10.67 -7.39 9.92
CA ASP A 80 -10.43 -7.87 11.29
C ASP A 80 -8.98 -7.69 11.75
N GLN A 81 -8.06 -7.27 10.83
CA GLN A 81 -6.63 -7.17 11.07
C GLN A 81 -5.99 -6.03 10.27
N LEU A 82 -5.04 -5.32 10.88
CA LEU A 82 -4.19 -4.35 10.20
C LEU A 82 -3.27 -5.07 9.20
N MET A 83 -3.04 -4.43 8.05
CA MET A 83 -2.08 -4.89 7.03
C MET A 83 -2.24 -6.39 6.68
N LYS A 84 -3.46 -6.90 6.68
CA LYS A 84 -3.79 -8.34 6.53
C LYS A 84 -3.16 -9.01 5.29
N ARG A 85 -2.83 -8.22 4.27
CA ARG A 85 -2.19 -8.73 3.04
C ARG A 85 -0.69 -8.87 3.15
N GLN A 86 -0.06 -8.29 4.18
CA GLN A 86 1.39 -8.17 4.28
C GLN A 86 1.98 -8.90 5.49
N ILE A 87 1.26 -8.92 6.61
CA ILE A 87 1.77 -9.46 7.87
C ILE A 87 0.78 -10.42 8.50
N ASP A 88 1.28 -11.23 9.42
CA ASP A 88 0.47 -12.15 10.23
C ASP A 88 -0.23 -11.44 11.41
N ALA A 89 -1.07 -12.18 12.11
CA ALA A 89 -1.86 -11.65 13.23
C ALA A 89 -0.99 -11.17 14.40
N GLN A 90 0.16 -11.81 14.66
CA GLN A 90 1.03 -11.43 15.77
C GLN A 90 1.78 -10.12 15.49
N ALA A 91 2.27 -9.94 14.27
CA ALA A 91 2.88 -8.67 13.86
C ALA A 91 1.82 -7.54 13.85
N ALA A 92 0.58 -7.82 13.43
CA ALA A 92 -0.52 -6.87 13.52
C ALA A 92 -0.80 -6.47 14.97
N GLN A 93 -0.80 -7.42 15.90
CA GLN A 93 -0.99 -7.16 17.32
C GLN A 93 0.12 -6.29 17.92
N HIS A 94 1.38 -6.47 17.46
CA HIS A 94 2.49 -5.57 17.83
C HIS A 94 2.19 -4.13 17.40
N LEU A 95 1.73 -3.90 16.17
CA LEU A 95 1.34 -2.57 15.70
C LEU A 95 0.15 -2.00 16.48
N GLU A 96 -0.87 -2.80 16.75
CA GLU A 96 -2.03 -2.39 17.57
C GLU A 96 -1.58 -1.91 18.96
N SER A 97 -0.63 -2.62 19.58
CA SER A 97 -0.07 -2.25 20.88
C SER A 97 0.73 -0.93 20.80
N ALA A 98 1.54 -0.75 19.75
CA ALA A 98 2.30 0.48 19.52
C ALA A 98 1.36 1.69 19.28
N MET A 99 0.30 1.51 18.49
CA MET A 99 -0.74 2.51 18.28
C MET A 99 -1.41 2.93 19.58
N ALA A 100 -1.85 1.95 20.38
CA ALA A 100 -2.47 2.20 21.68
C ALA A 100 -1.53 2.96 22.63
N GLY A 101 -0.24 2.61 22.64
CA GLY A 101 0.80 3.31 23.40
C GLY A 101 1.00 4.78 23.00
N LYS A 102 0.57 5.16 21.79
CA LYS A 102 0.56 6.55 21.28
C LYS A 102 -0.83 7.22 21.37
N GLY A 103 -1.80 6.58 22.01
CA GLY A 103 -3.15 7.10 22.15
C GLY A 103 -4.00 7.04 20.88
N VAL A 104 -3.54 6.36 19.84
CA VAL A 104 -4.30 6.17 18.60
C VAL A 104 -5.31 5.06 18.79
N LYS A 105 -6.58 5.33 18.49
CA LYS A 105 -7.67 4.37 18.58
C LYS A 105 -7.76 3.55 17.29
N LEU A 106 -8.01 2.25 17.42
CA LEU A 106 -8.28 1.35 16.30
C LEU A 106 -9.69 0.78 16.42
N LEU A 107 -10.45 0.87 15.36
CA LEU A 107 -11.71 0.16 15.19
C LEU A 107 -11.59 -0.78 13.99
N LYS A 108 -11.62 -2.08 14.24
CA LYS A 108 -11.66 -3.15 13.24
C LYS A 108 -13.11 -3.50 12.90
N ASN A 109 -13.35 -4.10 11.73
CA ASN A 109 -14.68 -4.37 11.19
C ASN A 109 -15.56 -3.11 11.18
N ALA A 110 -14.95 -1.96 10.84
CA ALA A 110 -15.54 -0.63 10.95
C ALA A 110 -15.82 -0.05 9.55
N ASP A 111 -17.01 -0.35 9.03
CA ASP A 111 -17.47 0.16 7.76
C ASP A 111 -18.02 1.58 7.90
N SER A 112 -17.51 2.49 7.08
CA SER A 112 -17.95 3.87 7.04
C SER A 112 -19.21 4.00 6.17
N ALA A 113 -20.32 4.46 6.75
CA ALA A 113 -21.58 4.67 6.06
C ALA A 113 -21.70 6.08 5.47
N ARG A 114 -21.13 7.09 6.13
CA ARG A 114 -21.22 8.49 5.72
C ARG A 114 -20.11 9.32 6.35
N ILE A 115 -19.68 10.35 5.63
CA ILE A 115 -18.75 11.37 6.12
C ILE A 115 -19.46 12.74 6.06
N ASP A 116 -19.20 13.60 7.04
CA ASP A 116 -19.60 15.01 7.01
C ASP A 116 -18.52 15.90 7.65
N ALA A 117 -18.77 17.20 7.76
CA ALA A 117 -17.79 18.17 8.27
C ALA A 117 -17.32 17.92 9.71
N SER A 118 -18.02 17.09 10.49
CA SER A 118 -17.74 16.83 11.91
C SER A 118 -17.36 15.38 12.20
N GLY A 119 -17.27 14.50 11.18
CA GLY A 119 -16.79 13.14 11.39
C GLY A 119 -17.35 12.07 10.46
N VAL A 120 -17.15 10.82 10.87
CA VAL A 120 -17.55 9.62 10.15
C VAL A 120 -18.64 8.89 10.94
N THR A 121 -19.74 8.53 10.27
CA THR A 121 -20.75 7.62 10.82
C THR A 121 -20.48 6.23 10.27
N LEU A 122 -20.41 5.24 11.14
CA LEU A 122 -20.24 3.84 10.78
C LEU A 122 -21.58 3.18 10.43
N VAL A 123 -21.53 2.04 9.76
CA VAL A 123 -22.74 1.26 9.38
C VAL A 123 -23.51 0.79 10.60
N ASP A 124 -22.83 0.53 11.73
CA ASP A 124 -23.47 0.15 13.00
C ASP A 124 -24.05 1.34 13.79
N GLY A 125 -24.02 2.54 13.22
CA GLY A 125 -24.58 3.76 13.81
C GLY A 125 -23.61 4.52 14.71
N ARG A 126 -22.44 3.99 15.06
CA ARG A 126 -21.45 4.74 15.84
C ARG A 126 -20.97 5.98 15.11
N ARG A 127 -20.75 7.05 15.84
CA ARG A 127 -20.23 8.30 15.34
C ARG A 127 -18.78 8.49 15.79
N ILE A 128 -17.89 8.76 14.87
CA ILE A 128 -16.47 9.04 15.09
C ILE A 128 -16.22 10.52 14.79
N PRO A 129 -15.95 11.35 15.81
CA PRO A 129 -15.62 12.76 15.59
C PRO A 129 -14.33 12.89 14.76
N ALA A 130 -14.35 13.73 13.73
CA ALA A 130 -13.19 14.04 12.92
C ALA A 130 -13.41 15.30 12.10
N GLU A 131 -12.60 16.31 12.31
CA GLU A 131 -12.52 17.49 11.48
C GLU A 131 -11.60 17.27 10.26
N LEU A 132 -10.78 16.21 10.29
CA LEU A 132 -9.94 15.73 9.19
C LEU A 132 -10.19 14.25 8.97
N VAL A 133 -10.48 13.86 7.73
CA VAL A 133 -10.64 12.46 7.34
C VAL A 133 -9.61 12.10 6.25
N ILE A 134 -8.72 11.16 6.54
CA ILE A 134 -7.81 10.60 5.55
C ILE A 134 -8.42 9.32 4.98
N VAL A 135 -8.51 9.24 3.65
CA VAL A 135 -8.94 8.01 2.97
C VAL A 135 -7.70 7.30 2.40
N SER A 136 -7.42 6.10 2.92
CA SER A 136 -6.30 5.24 2.53
C SER A 136 -6.78 3.82 2.20
N ALA A 137 -7.74 3.72 1.26
CA ALA A 137 -8.37 2.47 0.84
C ALA A 137 -7.65 1.80 -0.38
N GLY A 138 -6.39 2.18 -0.61
CA GLY A 138 -5.56 1.68 -1.71
C GLY A 138 -5.63 2.54 -2.96
N VAL A 139 -5.15 1.97 -4.08
CA VAL A 139 -5.05 2.66 -5.38
C VAL A 139 -5.74 1.88 -6.49
N ARG A 140 -6.03 2.57 -7.59
CA ARG A 140 -6.52 1.98 -8.84
C ARG A 140 -5.65 2.46 -9.98
N ALA A 141 -5.16 1.54 -10.79
CA ALA A 141 -4.37 1.84 -11.98
C ALA A 141 -5.17 2.71 -12.98
N ASN A 142 -4.51 3.69 -13.57
CA ASN A 142 -5.10 4.59 -14.56
C ASN A 142 -5.05 3.94 -15.95
N ILE A 143 -6.03 3.08 -16.24
CA ILE A 143 -6.06 2.22 -17.43
C ILE A 143 -7.03 2.70 -18.53
N ARG A 144 -7.75 3.80 -18.31
CA ARG A 144 -8.79 4.26 -19.22
C ARG A 144 -8.21 4.53 -20.62
N LEU A 145 -7.11 5.29 -20.71
CA LEU A 145 -6.45 5.61 -21.97
C LEU A 145 -6.07 4.34 -22.75
N ALA A 146 -5.53 3.34 -22.05
CA ALA A 146 -5.16 2.06 -22.67
C ALA A 146 -6.39 1.31 -23.19
N LYS A 147 -7.48 1.24 -22.41
CA LYS A 147 -8.74 0.59 -22.84
C LYS A 147 -9.35 1.29 -24.06
N ASP A 148 -9.40 2.61 -24.05
CA ASP A 148 -9.95 3.41 -25.16
C ASP A 148 -9.14 3.23 -26.44
N ALA A 149 -7.84 2.87 -26.33
CA ALA A 149 -6.94 2.55 -27.44
C ALA A 149 -6.92 1.05 -27.84
N GLY A 150 -7.76 0.18 -27.23
CA GLY A 150 -7.77 -1.26 -27.52
C GLY A 150 -6.61 -2.04 -26.93
N ILE A 151 -5.87 -1.47 -25.97
CA ILE A 151 -4.81 -2.15 -25.24
C ILE A 151 -5.42 -3.03 -24.17
N ALA A 152 -4.93 -4.28 -24.04
CA ALA A 152 -5.39 -5.24 -23.07
C ALA A 152 -5.18 -4.73 -21.63
N ALA A 153 -6.28 -4.52 -20.91
CA ALA A 153 -6.26 -4.01 -19.55
C ALA A 153 -7.51 -4.45 -18.77
N GLU A 154 -7.32 -5.06 -17.64
CA GLU A 154 -8.38 -5.41 -16.69
C GLU A 154 -8.30 -4.52 -15.44
N ARG A 155 -7.47 -4.91 -14.48
CA ARG A 155 -7.13 -4.11 -13.28
C ARG A 155 -5.91 -3.23 -13.51
N HIS A 156 -5.02 -3.65 -14.41
CA HIS A 156 -3.82 -2.98 -14.89
C HIS A 156 -3.69 -3.19 -16.39
N ILE A 157 -2.84 -2.43 -17.06
CA ILE A 157 -2.42 -2.71 -18.44
C ILE A 157 -1.59 -4.00 -18.40
N THR A 158 -2.01 -4.99 -19.19
CA THR A 158 -1.30 -6.27 -19.27
C THR A 158 -0.04 -6.11 -20.09
N VAL A 159 1.11 -6.50 -19.54
CA VAL A 159 2.40 -6.49 -20.21
C VAL A 159 3.12 -7.83 -20.04
N ASP A 160 4.07 -8.11 -20.96
CA ASP A 160 5.03 -9.19 -20.81
C ASP A 160 6.24 -8.76 -19.96
N ASP A 161 7.24 -9.63 -19.84
CA ASP A 161 8.48 -9.36 -19.11
C ASP A 161 9.38 -8.31 -19.78
N HIS A 162 9.11 -7.97 -21.04
CA HIS A 162 9.75 -6.88 -21.78
C HIS A 162 8.95 -5.57 -21.72
N MET A 163 7.92 -5.51 -20.89
CA MET A 163 6.97 -4.39 -20.75
C MET A 163 6.17 -4.10 -22.03
N ARG A 164 6.06 -5.04 -22.97
CA ARG A 164 5.27 -4.93 -24.19
C ARG A 164 3.80 -5.15 -23.89
N THR A 165 2.94 -4.36 -24.52
CA THR A 165 1.49 -4.59 -24.52
C THR A 165 1.11 -5.53 -25.69
N ASN A 166 -0.19 -5.75 -25.88
CA ASN A 166 -0.70 -6.48 -27.05
C ASN A 166 -0.62 -5.69 -28.37
N LEU A 167 -0.27 -4.41 -28.34
CA LEU A 167 -0.07 -3.61 -29.55
C LEU A 167 1.42 -3.49 -29.88
N PRO A 168 1.83 -3.62 -31.17
CA PRO A 168 3.20 -3.43 -31.58
C PRO A 168 3.72 -2.04 -31.17
N ASP A 169 4.99 -1.99 -30.75
CA ASP A 169 5.71 -0.77 -30.37
C ASP A 169 5.06 0.05 -29.24
N VAL A 170 4.11 -0.57 -28.50
CA VAL A 170 3.47 0.03 -27.34
C VAL A 170 3.83 -0.74 -26.08
N TYR A 171 4.40 -0.03 -25.12
CA TYR A 171 4.86 -0.51 -23.82
C TYR A 171 4.04 0.11 -22.68
N ALA A 172 4.06 -0.50 -21.51
CA ALA A 172 3.53 0.12 -20.30
C ALA A 172 4.38 -0.21 -19.07
N ALA A 173 4.47 0.73 -18.12
CA ALA A 173 5.32 0.57 -16.94
C ALA A 173 4.76 1.30 -15.70
N GLY A 174 5.19 0.87 -14.53
CA GLY A 174 4.81 1.44 -13.23
C GLY A 174 3.42 1.02 -12.78
N ASP A 175 2.83 1.77 -11.84
CA ASP A 175 1.57 1.43 -11.15
C ASP A 175 0.38 1.16 -12.09
N CYS A 176 0.44 1.58 -13.35
CA CYS A 176 -0.62 1.30 -14.32
C CYS A 176 -0.50 -0.07 -14.99
N ALA A 177 0.67 -0.72 -14.95
CA ALA A 177 0.98 -1.95 -15.68
C ALA A 177 1.22 -3.14 -14.74
N SER A 178 1.02 -4.37 -15.24
CA SER A 178 1.28 -5.58 -14.46
C SER A 178 1.47 -6.80 -15.36
N MET A 179 2.34 -7.72 -14.94
CA MET A 179 2.48 -9.09 -15.45
C MET A 179 1.61 -10.10 -14.63
N GLY A 180 0.57 -9.62 -13.93
CA GLY A 180 -0.30 -10.42 -13.08
C GLY A 180 -0.29 -9.98 -11.61
N VAL A 181 0.86 -9.55 -11.06
CA VAL A 181 0.99 -8.99 -9.71
C VAL A 181 1.59 -7.60 -9.81
N SER A 182 1.08 -6.65 -9.03
CA SER A 182 1.66 -5.32 -8.84
C SER A 182 1.63 -4.96 -7.36
N TYR A 183 2.75 -4.44 -6.87
CA TYR A 183 2.89 -3.97 -5.49
C TYR A 183 2.65 -2.46 -5.38
N ALA A 184 2.58 -1.75 -6.51
CA ALA A 184 2.47 -0.29 -6.59
C ALA A 184 3.58 0.42 -5.77
N LEU A 185 4.81 -0.07 -5.89
CA LEU A 185 6.00 0.46 -5.22
C LEU A 185 6.84 1.30 -6.19
N TRP A 186 7.42 2.37 -5.67
CA TRP A 186 8.29 3.25 -6.47
C TRP A 186 9.46 2.51 -7.12
N THR A 187 10.10 1.59 -6.39
CA THR A 187 11.22 0.79 -6.91
C THR A 187 10.79 -0.13 -8.04
N GLU A 188 9.60 -0.74 -7.95
CA GLU A 188 9.02 -1.55 -9.01
C GLU A 188 8.74 -0.69 -10.25
N ALA A 189 8.11 0.46 -10.07
CA ALA A 189 7.80 1.38 -11.16
C ALA A 189 9.08 1.88 -11.87
N ALA A 190 10.15 2.15 -11.13
CA ALA A 190 11.44 2.57 -11.70
C ALA A 190 12.11 1.46 -12.52
N ASP A 191 12.10 0.21 -12.01
CA ASP A 191 12.66 -0.95 -12.73
C ASP A 191 11.86 -1.23 -14.02
N MET A 192 10.52 -1.27 -13.93
CA MET A 192 9.66 -1.44 -15.11
C MET A 192 9.89 -0.33 -16.14
N GLY A 193 9.98 0.93 -15.69
CA GLY A 193 10.24 2.08 -16.55
C GLY A 193 11.58 1.98 -17.28
N ARG A 194 12.63 1.52 -16.59
CA ARG A 194 13.94 1.27 -17.19
C ARG A 194 13.88 0.19 -18.29
N ILE A 195 13.21 -0.92 -18.02
CA ILE A 195 13.03 -2.02 -18.99
C ILE A 195 12.21 -1.54 -20.21
N ALA A 196 11.09 -0.87 -19.96
CA ALA A 196 10.26 -0.30 -21.04
C ALA A 196 11.07 0.68 -21.91
N GLY A 197 11.89 1.56 -21.29
CA GLY A 197 12.71 2.52 -22.00
C GLY A 197 13.79 1.87 -22.87
N ILE A 198 14.48 0.82 -22.36
CA ILE A 198 15.49 0.07 -23.14
C ILE A 198 14.82 -0.57 -24.35
N ASN A 199 13.68 -1.25 -24.17
CA ASN A 199 13.01 -1.99 -25.23
C ASN A 199 12.37 -1.05 -26.27
N ALA A 200 11.78 0.05 -25.84
CA ALA A 200 11.25 1.08 -26.74
C ALA A 200 12.33 1.74 -27.59
N ALA A 201 13.60 1.75 -27.12
CA ALA A 201 14.76 2.22 -27.88
C ALA A 201 15.42 1.14 -28.76
N GLY A 202 14.79 -0.03 -28.93
CA GLY A 202 15.28 -1.13 -29.78
C GLY A 202 16.23 -2.09 -29.05
N GLY A 203 16.36 -1.99 -27.73
CA GLY A 203 17.11 -2.97 -26.92
C GLY A 203 16.30 -4.24 -26.61
N ASP A 204 16.90 -5.14 -25.82
CA ASP A 204 16.31 -6.41 -25.41
C ASP A 204 16.60 -6.65 -23.91
N ALA A 205 15.73 -6.16 -23.04
CA ALA A 205 15.85 -6.29 -21.60
C ALA A 205 14.58 -6.92 -21.02
N ALA A 206 14.75 -7.89 -20.13
CA ALA A 206 13.64 -8.54 -19.43
C ALA A 206 13.56 -8.08 -17.97
N TYR A 207 12.35 -7.88 -17.49
CA TYR A 207 12.04 -7.58 -16.11
C TYR A 207 11.92 -8.85 -15.29
N GLN A 208 12.59 -8.89 -14.15
CA GLN A 208 12.43 -9.95 -13.18
C GLN A 208 11.63 -9.44 -12.00
N ALA A 209 10.45 -10.02 -11.79
CA ALA A 209 9.63 -9.72 -10.62
C ALA A 209 10.28 -10.33 -9.37
N LEU A 210 11.05 -9.55 -8.64
CA LEU A 210 11.62 -9.95 -7.36
C LEU A 210 10.65 -9.63 -6.22
N PRO A 211 10.59 -10.49 -5.19
CA PRO A 211 9.88 -10.15 -3.97
C PRO A 211 10.35 -8.80 -3.42
N ARG A 212 9.42 -7.96 -2.97
CA ARG A 212 9.74 -6.63 -2.43
C ARG A 212 9.48 -6.61 -0.94
N PRO A 213 10.41 -6.03 -0.15
CA PRO A 213 10.19 -5.88 1.27
C PRO A 213 9.09 -4.86 1.55
N LEU A 214 8.29 -5.16 2.57
CA LEU A 214 7.47 -4.16 3.23
C LEU A 214 8.29 -3.57 4.38
N ILE A 215 8.36 -2.25 4.44
CA ILE A 215 8.93 -1.52 5.57
C ILE A 215 7.89 -0.51 6.05
N PHE A 216 7.64 -0.48 7.35
CA PHE A 216 6.76 0.48 8.00
C PHE A 216 7.51 1.15 9.15
N HIS A 217 7.34 2.46 9.28
CA HIS A 217 7.79 3.25 10.41
C HIS A 217 6.64 4.08 10.94
N GLY A 218 6.34 3.95 12.21
CA GLY A 218 5.28 4.74 12.86
C GLY A 218 5.07 4.34 14.31
N PHE A 219 4.39 5.16 15.05
CA PHE A 219 4.04 4.93 16.46
C PHE A 219 5.24 4.64 17.38
N GLY A 220 6.44 5.10 17.00
CA GLY A 220 7.69 4.82 17.72
C GLY A 220 8.20 3.39 17.55
N THR A 221 7.73 2.65 16.56
CA THR A 221 8.20 1.30 16.20
C THR A 221 8.48 1.21 14.71
N ALA A 222 9.12 0.11 14.30
CA ALA A 222 9.30 -0.26 12.90
C ALA A 222 8.82 -1.69 12.67
N LEU A 223 8.47 -1.99 11.41
CA LEU A 223 8.13 -3.33 10.97
C LEU A 223 8.74 -3.56 9.59
N PHE A 224 9.32 -4.74 9.42
CA PHE A 224 9.78 -5.26 8.15
C PHE A 224 9.11 -6.60 7.89
N ALA A 225 8.65 -6.83 6.65
CA ALA A 225 8.16 -8.13 6.22
C ALA A 225 8.68 -8.44 4.82
N PHE A 226 9.16 -9.65 4.60
CA PHE A 226 9.69 -10.09 3.32
C PHE A 226 9.36 -11.55 3.06
N GLY A 227 9.10 -11.88 1.79
CA GLY A 227 8.78 -13.22 1.34
C GLY A 227 7.37 -13.67 1.73
N ASP A 228 7.20 -14.96 1.90
CA ASP A 228 5.93 -15.55 2.31
C ASP A 228 5.82 -15.59 3.84
N THR A 229 4.97 -14.76 4.37
CA THR A 229 4.77 -14.59 5.82
C THR A 229 3.63 -15.48 6.38
N GLY A 230 3.55 -16.72 5.92
CA GLY A 230 2.62 -17.72 6.47
C GLY A 230 1.16 -17.53 6.09
N ARG A 231 0.87 -16.91 4.92
CA ARG A 231 -0.50 -16.52 4.52
C ARG A 231 -1.14 -17.44 3.48
N GLN A 232 -0.41 -18.40 2.95
CA GLN A 232 -0.95 -19.35 1.98
C GLN A 232 -1.58 -20.54 2.70
N ALA A 233 -2.91 -20.67 2.62
CA ALA A 233 -3.68 -21.66 3.37
C ALA A 233 -3.34 -23.11 3.02
N ASN A 234 -2.72 -23.36 1.88
CA ASN A 234 -2.34 -24.68 1.38
C ASN A 234 -0.88 -25.07 1.69
N ILE A 235 -0.14 -24.22 2.42
CA ILE A 235 1.25 -24.46 2.79
C ILE A 235 1.33 -24.70 4.29
N ALA A 236 2.03 -25.76 4.70
CA ALA A 236 2.37 -26.01 6.09
C ALA A 236 3.68 -25.25 6.42
N TYR A 237 3.60 -24.33 7.37
CA TYR A 237 4.75 -23.55 7.82
C TYR A 237 5.27 -24.03 9.16
N GLU A 238 6.59 -24.08 9.27
CA GLU A 238 7.30 -24.11 10.54
C GLU A 238 7.66 -22.68 10.92
N ILE A 239 7.21 -22.23 12.08
CA ILE A 239 7.39 -20.83 12.51
C ILE A 239 8.43 -20.81 13.64
N GLY A 240 9.58 -20.22 13.35
CA GLY A 240 10.61 -19.91 14.35
C GLY A 240 10.36 -18.51 14.93
N GLU A 241 10.36 -18.40 16.26
CA GLU A 241 10.15 -17.13 16.96
C GLU A 241 11.38 -16.73 17.76
N MET A 242 11.72 -15.45 17.67
CA MET A 242 12.71 -14.76 18.50
C MET A 242 12.13 -13.42 18.95
N PRO A 243 12.61 -12.80 20.01
CA PRO A 243 12.16 -11.47 20.38
C PRO A 243 12.26 -10.49 19.20
N GLY A 244 11.11 -9.94 18.77
CA GLY A 244 11.03 -9.02 17.65
C GLY A 244 11.18 -9.63 16.24
N ALA A 245 11.22 -10.97 16.10
CA ALA A 245 11.36 -11.61 14.80
C ALA A 245 10.56 -12.92 14.69
N ARG A 246 9.94 -13.14 13.53
CA ARG A 246 9.31 -14.40 13.14
C ARG A 246 9.83 -14.84 11.79
N TYR A 247 10.17 -16.12 11.70
CA TYR A 247 10.70 -16.75 10.49
C TYR A 247 9.76 -17.84 10.03
N TYR A 248 9.48 -17.88 8.75
CA TYR A 248 8.55 -18.84 8.13
C TYR A 248 9.34 -19.77 7.23
N SER A 249 9.30 -21.06 7.56
CA SER A 249 9.92 -22.11 6.74
C SER A 249 8.84 -23.02 6.16
N ALA A 250 9.03 -23.47 4.93
CA ALA A 250 8.19 -24.43 4.26
C ALA A 250 9.06 -25.46 3.54
N GLY A 251 8.81 -26.74 3.78
CA GLY A 251 9.63 -27.82 3.22
C GLY A 251 11.13 -27.74 3.62
N GLY A 252 11.43 -27.26 4.82
CA GLY A 252 12.79 -27.09 5.34
C GLY A 252 13.54 -25.86 4.81
N LYS A 253 12.91 -25.00 4.01
CA LYS A 253 13.49 -23.77 3.45
C LYS A 253 12.90 -22.53 4.11
N LEU A 254 13.71 -21.52 4.41
CA LEU A 254 13.24 -20.22 4.86
C LEU A 254 12.56 -19.50 3.68
N VAL A 255 11.28 -19.18 3.82
CA VAL A 255 10.47 -18.59 2.73
C VAL A 255 10.00 -17.17 3.06
N GLY A 256 10.07 -16.75 4.33
CA GLY A 256 9.66 -15.42 4.72
C GLY A 256 10.06 -15.06 6.14
N ALA A 257 9.97 -13.78 6.46
CA ALA A 257 10.19 -13.28 7.82
C ALA A 257 9.44 -11.97 8.07
N VAL A 258 9.13 -11.75 9.36
CA VAL A 258 8.63 -10.47 9.88
C VAL A 258 9.51 -10.05 11.05
N LEU A 259 10.03 -8.82 10.99
CA LEU A 259 10.75 -8.17 12.11
C LEU A 259 9.89 -7.05 12.67
N THR A 260 9.87 -6.88 13.99
CA THR A 260 9.11 -5.83 14.68
C THR A 260 9.99 -5.13 15.72
N GLY A 261 9.89 -3.81 15.80
CA GLY A 261 10.73 -2.98 16.67
C GLY A 261 12.09 -2.71 16.07
N ASP A 262 13.05 -3.59 16.26
CA ASP A 262 14.39 -3.49 15.67
C ASP A 262 14.47 -4.24 14.34
N ILE A 263 14.53 -3.51 13.25
CA ILE A 263 14.57 -4.05 11.88
C ILE A 263 15.97 -4.00 11.23
N ARG A 264 17.04 -3.70 11.97
CA ARG A 264 18.42 -3.56 11.44
C ARG A 264 18.93 -4.80 10.71
N ARG A 265 18.39 -5.99 11.04
CA ARG A 265 18.73 -7.25 10.37
C ARG A 265 17.98 -7.50 9.07
N MET A 266 17.22 -6.53 8.56
CA MET A 266 16.36 -6.71 7.37
C MET A 266 17.14 -7.15 6.13
N GLU A 267 18.36 -6.62 5.91
CA GLU A 267 19.20 -6.99 4.77
C GLU A 267 19.72 -8.43 4.89
N GLU A 268 20.23 -8.82 6.08
CA GLU A 268 20.66 -10.18 6.39
C GLU A 268 19.52 -11.18 6.12
N VAL A 269 18.34 -10.90 6.66
CA VAL A 269 17.15 -11.77 6.52
C VAL A 269 16.69 -11.86 5.07
N THR A 270 16.71 -10.75 4.33
CA THR A 270 16.38 -10.75 2.91
C THR A 270 17.31 -11.66 2.13
N ASN A 271 18.62 -11.56 2.35
CA ASN A 271 19.62 -12.38 1.68
C ASN A 271 19.47 -13.86 2.02
N LEU A 272 19.17 -14.21 3.27
CA LEU A 272 18.91 -15.60 3.68
C LEU A 272 17.71 -16.20 2.95
N ILE A 273 16.63 -15.43 2.77
CA ILE A 273 15.42 -15.90 2.06
C ILE A 273 15.68 -16.04 0.56
N LEU A 274 16.44 -15.12 -0.05
CA LEU A 274 16.75 -15.17 -1.48
C LEU A 274 17.73 -16.29 -1.85
N GLN A 275 18.51 -16.80 -0.91
CA GLN A 275 19.48 -17.89 -1.09
C GLN A 275 18.92 -19.28 -0.76
N ALA A 276 17.75 -19.38 -0.12
CA ALA A 276 17.10 -20.63 0.28
C ALA A 276 16.33 -21.29 -0.89
#